data_1066d18db136fc6c072da9f537be0fb5
#
_entry.id   1066d18db136fc6c072da9f537be0fb5
#
_cell.length_a   1.000
_cell.length_b   1.000
_cell.length_c   1.000
_cell.angle_alpha   90.00
_cell.angle_beta   90.00
_cell.angle_gamma   90.00
#
_symmetry.space_group_name_H-M   'P 1'
#
loop_
_entity.id
_entity.type
_entity.pdbx_description
1 polymer ?
#
loop_
_entity_poly.entity_id
_entity_poly.type
_entity_poly.pdbx_seq_one_letter_code
_entity_poly.pdbx_strand_id
1 'polypeptide(L)'
;MRDGWRLVGLVLKAALPIVTVAATVGIAKYLIDTKPQAKQQEYKDAGPAVNAVRLERRTVCFPIRSQGTVQPRRETTLTARVAGQVEWVAECFYESGFFKQGEVLARIDRRDYAIRIRRLEASLRSAKAKLLNAQQDFKRQQTLTESQATTEASVQQALATAEMAVAAVEELEAQLAEARNAESDTQIVAPFDGCIKEKSVEVGQFVTIGTKLASCFATDVVEVRLPVDDDDFAFLGLPLGV
;
A
#
# COMPACT_ATOMS: atom_id res chain seq x y z
N MET A 1 -38.32 -138.38 -23.02
CA MET A 1 -37.63 -137.13 -23.42
C MET A 1 -38.43 -135.85 -23.00
N ARG A 2 -38.94 -135.77 -21.78
CA ARG A 2 -39.79 -134.61 -21.41
C ARG A 2 -39.32 -133.83 -20.12
N ASP A 3 -38.26 -134.28 -19.45
CA ASP A 3 -37.83 -133.68 -18.19
C ASP A 3 -36.63 -132.75 -18.30
N GLY A 4 -35.88 -132.75 -19.45
CA GLY A 4 -34.72 -131.85 -19.60
C GLY A 4 -35.07 -130.35 -19.81
N TRP A 5 -36.20 -130.03 -20.36
CA TRP A 5 -36.62 -128.65 -20.61
C TRP A 5 -37.18 -127.92 -19.42
N ARG A 6 -37.69 -128.64 -18.40
CA ARG A 6 -38.15 -128.01 -17.19
C ARG A 6 -37.03 -127.55 -16.28
N LEU A 7 -35.92 -128.28 -16.25
CA LEU A 7 -34.71 -127.88 -15.50
C LEU A 7 -34.02 -126.71 -16.10
N VAL A 8 -33.95 -126.65 -17.43
CA VAL A 8 -33.37 -125.47 -18.16
C VAL A 8 -34.17 -124.17 -17.91
N GLY A 9 -35.54 -124.33 -17.90
CA GLY A 9 -36.39 -123.17 -17.61
C GLY A 9 -36.32 -122.68 -16.17
N LEU A 10 -36.03 -123.56 -15.19
CA LEU A 10 -35.88 -123.20 -13.78
C LEU A 10 -34.57 -122.55 -13.51
N VAL A 11 -33.48 -123.01 -14.17
CA VAL A 11 -32.13 -122.42 -14.04
C VAL A 11 -32.11 -121.02 -14.71
N LEU A 12 -32.80 -120.91 -15.85
CA LEU A 12 -32.88 -119.62 -16.54
C LEU A 12 -33.69 -118.61 -15.75
N LYS A 13 -34.77 -119.01 -15.07
CA LYS A 13 -35.57 -118.16 -14.17
C LYS A 13 -34.82 -117.73 -12.95
N ALA A 14 -33.91 -118.58 -12.41
CA ALA A 14 -33.09 -118.26 -11.23
C ALA A 14 -31.84 -117.44 -11.56
N ALA A 15 -31.28 -117.63 -12.79
CA ALA A 15 -30.11 -116.91 -13.25
C ALA A 15 -30.45 -115.48 -13.67
N LEU A 16 -31.63 -115.24 -14.21
CA LEU A 16 -32.06 -113.96 -14.72
C LEU A 16 -32.01 -112.85 -13.61
N PRO A 17 -32.55 -113.04 -12.45
CA PRO A 17 -32.49 -112.03 -11.37
C PRO A 17 -31.04 -111.76 -10.82
N ILE A 18 -30.20 -112.81 -10.85
CA ILE A 18 -28.82 -112.70 -10.41
C ILE A 18 -28.02 -111.86 -11.42
N VAL A 19 -28.23 -112.11 -12.70
CA VAL A 19 -27.56 -111.27 -13.73
C VAL A 19 -28.05 -109.84 -13.74
N THR A 20 -29.34 -109.63 -13.46
CA THR A 20 -29.87 -108.23 -13.42
C THR A 20 -29.29 -107.49 -12.16
N VAL A 21 -29.18 -108.19 -10.98
CA VAL A 21 -28.58 -107.59 -9.80
C VAL A 21 -27.07 -107.31 -10.04
N ALA A 22 -26.34 -108.25 -10.68
CA ALA A 22 -24.93 -108.02 -11.00
C ALA A 22 -24.73 -106.90 -11.98
N ALA A 23 -25.62 -106.77 -13.02
CA ALA A 23 -25.58 -105.68 -13.97
C ALA A 23 -25.87 -104.30 -13.30
N THR A 24 -26.86 -104.23 -12.40
CA THR A 24 -27.20 -103.03 -11.66
C THR A 24 -26.09 -102.62 -10.71
N VAL A 25 -25.46 -103.56 -10.04
CA VAL A 25 -24.31 -103.24 -9.20
C VAL A 25 -23.09 -102.78 -9.99
N GLY A 26 -22.86 -103.43 -11.16
CA GLY A 26 -21.80 -102.99 -12.11
C GLY A 26 -22.00 -101.61 -12.64
N ILE A 27 -23.26 -101.35 -13.08
CA ILE A 27 -23.59 -99.97 -13.55
C ILE A 27 -23.48 -98.93 -12.42
N ALA A 28 -23.97 -99.29 -11.24
CA ALA A 28 -23.83 -98.37 -10.05
C ALA A 28 -22.37 -98.09 -9.69
N LYS A 29 -21.52 -99.14 -9.72
CA LYS A 29 -20.11 -99.01 -9.47
C LYS A 29 -19.42 -98.12 -10.54
N TYR A 30 -19.76 -98.42 -11.81
CA TYR A 30 -19.25 -97.56 -12.94
C TYR A 30 -19.70 -96.15 -12.87
N LEU A 31 -20.93 -95.85 -12.44
CA LEU A 31 -21.41 -94.48 -12.24
C LEU A 31 -20.75 -93.76 -11.00
N ILE A 32 -20.41 -94.58 -10.03
CA ILE A 32 -19.69 -93.99 -8.83
C ILE A 32 -18.25 -93.70 -9.16
N ASP A 33 -17.58 -94.62 -9.90
CA ASP A 33 -16.17 -94.43 -10.27
C ASP A 33 -16.01 -93.33 -11.38
N THR A 34 -17.08 -93.10 -12.23
CA THR A 34 -17.07 -92.14 -13.25
C THR A 34 -17.65 -90.75 -12.84
N LYS A 35 -17.90 -90.57 -11.54
CA LYS A 35 -18.35 -89.24 -11.08
C LYS A 35 -17.33 -88.20 -11.44
N PRO A 36 -17.67 -87.20 -12.21
CA PRO A 36 -16.76 -86.10 -12.46
C PRO A 36 -16.47 -85.42 -11.14
N GLN A 37 -15.21 -85.39 -10.74
CA GLN A 37 -14.80 -84.60 -9.60
C GLN A 37 -15.08 -83.14 -9.94
N ALA A 38 -15.98 -82.53 -9.20
CA ALA A 38 -16.19 -81.09 -9.26
C ALA A 38 -14.85 -80.44 -8.93
N LYS A 39 -14.23 -79.80 -9.91
CA LYS A 39 -13.08 -78.92 -9.67
C LYS A 39 -13.59 -77.89 -8.69
N GLN A 40 -13.10 -77.97 -7.42
CA GLN A 40 -13.22 -76.87 -6.51
C GLN A 40 -12.51 -75.68 -7.19
N GLN A 41 -13.28 -74.83 -7.80
CA GLN A 41 -12.77 -73.49 -8.09
C GLN A 41 -12.47 -72.87 -6.73
N GLU A 42 -11.18 -72.72 -6.43
CA GLU A 42 -10.74 -71.84 -5.37
C GLU A 42 -11.39 -70.47 -5.66
N TYR A 43 -12.45 -70.15 -4.91
CA TYR A 43 -13.06 -68.85 -4.93
C TYR A 43 -12.01 -67.93 -4.30
N LYS A 44 -11.09 -67.42 -5.14
CA LYS A 44 -10.28 -66.26 -4.72
C LYS A 44 -11.28 -65.18 -4.38
N ASP A 45 -11.45 -64.98 -3.09
CA ASP A 45 -12.19 -63.86 -2.54
C ASP A 45 -11.51 -62.58 -3.13
N ALA A 46 -12.00 -62.17 -4.29
CA ALA A 46 -11.62 -60.93 -4.86
C ALA A 46 -12.23 -59.89 -3.94
N GLY A 47 -11.41 -59.38 -3.03
CA GLY A 47 -11.83 -58.34 -2.09
C GLY A 47 -12.59 -57.24 -2.84
N PRO A 48 -13.34 -56.39 -2.14
CA PRO A 48 -14.18 -55.39 -2.77
C PRO A 48 -13.33 -54.52 -3.75
N ALA A 49 -13.84 -54.36 -4.96
CA ALA A 49 -13.19 -53.49 -5.96
C ALA A 49 -13.15 -52.06 -5.40
N VAL A 50 -11.97 -51.56 -5.09
CA VAL A 50 -11.76 -50.21 -4.66
C VAL A 50 -11.13 -49.38 -5.78
N ASN A 51 -11.65 -48.20 -6.01
CA ASN A 51 -11.01 -47.23 -6.89
C ASN A 51 -9.84 -46.61 -6.16
N ALA A 52 -8.62 -46.97 -6.50
CA ALA A 52 -7.42 -46.38 -5.96
C ALA A 52 -6.90 -45.32 -6.95
N VAL A 53 -6.71 -44.10 -6.45
CA VAL A 53 -6.06 -43.02 -7.19
C VAL A 53 -4.62 -42.89 -6.68
N ARG A 54 -3.67 -42.97 -7.59
CA ARG A 54 -2.27 -42.73 -7.26
C ARG A 54 -2.04 -41.24 -7.01
N LEU A 55 -1.69 -40.88 -5.79
CA LEU A 55 -1.37 -39.51 -5.43
C LEU A 55 0.03 -39.15 -5.94
N GLU A 56 0.10 -38.15 -6.76
CA GLU A 56 1.37 -37.55 -7.21
C GLU A 56 1.57 -36.20 -6.50
N ARG A 57 2.78 -35.98 -6.02
CA ARG A 57 3.15 -34.66 -5.48
C ARG A 57 3.25 -33.68 -6.63
N ARG A 58 2.37 -32.67 -6.65
CA ARG A 58 2.45 -31.57 -7.60
C ARG A 58 2.30 -30.25 -6.82
N THR A 59 2.98 -29.23 -7.30
CA THR A 59 2.79 -27.87 -6.82
C THR A 59 1.43 -27.39 -7.26
N VAL A 60 0.60 -26.99 -6.31
CA VAL A 60 -0.73 -26.41 -6.57
C VAL A 60 -0.67 -24.94 -6.16
N CYS A 61 -1.01 -24.04 -7.09
CA CYS A 61 -1.19 -22.63 -6.79
C CYS A 61 -2.64 -22.37 -6.41
N PHE A 62 -2.87 -21.81 -5.25
CA PHE A 62 -4.19 -21.37 -4.79
C PHE A 62 -4.35 -19.90 -5.15
N PRO A 63 -5.26 -19.54 -6.08
CA PRO A 63 -5.51 -18.14 -6.38
C PRO A 63 -6.32 -17.50 -5.25
N ILE A 64 -5.71 -16.57 -4.52
CA ILE A 64 -6.40 -15.74 -3.54
C ILE A 64 -6.99 -14.55 -4.27
N ARG A 65 -8.29 -14.32 -4.12
CA ARG A 65 -9.01 -13.20 -4.71
C ARG A 65 -9.38 -12.22 -3.63
N SER A 66 -8.89 -11.00 -3.78
CA SER A 66 -9.27 -9.89 -2.89
C SER A 66 -9.67 -8.68 -3.72
N GLN A 67 -10.48 -7.80 -3.14
CA GLN A 67 -10.89 -6.54 -3.74
C GLN A 67 -10.49 -5.41 -2.80
N GLY A 68 -9.96 -4.34 -3.36
CA GLY A 68 -9.53 -3.18 -2.59
C GLY A 68 -9.79 -1.88 -3.32
N THR A 69 -9.80 -0.79 -2.57
CA THR A 69 -9.90 0.56 -3.13
C THR A 69 -8.52 1.12 -3.35
N VAL A 70 -8.29 1.64 -4.56
CA VAL A 70 -7.07 2.38 -4.90
C VAL A 70 -7.14 3.74 -4.20
N GLN A 71 -6.12 4.08 -3.43
CA GLN A 71 -6.00 5.35 -2.74
C GLN A 71 -4.65 5.98 -3.06
N PRO A 72 -4.57 7.31 -3.17
CA PRO A 72 -3.28 7.97 -3.31
C PRO A 72 -2.49 7.83 -2.01
N ARG A 73 -1.18 7.60 -2.12
CA ARG A 73 -0.30 7.53 -0.95
C ARG A 73 -0.20 8.85 -0.21
N ARG A 74 -0.26 9.97 -0.96
CA ARG A 74 -0.16 11.33 -0.41
C ARG A 74 -1.38 12.14 -0.80
N GLU A 75 -2.12 12.59 0.21
CA GLU A 75 -3.21 13.54 0.06
C GLU A 75 -2.92 14.74 0.96
N THR A 76 -3.12 15.95 0.45
CA THR A 76 -2.83 17.19 1.18
C THR A 76 -3.91 18.24 0.92
N THR A 77 -4.16 19.08 1.92
CA THR A 77 -5.03 20.23 1.79
C THR A 77 -4.17 21.48 1.61
N LEU A 78 -4.35 22.18 0.51
CA LEU A 78 -3.75 23.48 0.29
C LEU A 78 -4.53 24.52 1.09
N THR A 79 -3.85 25.25 1.96
CA THR A 79 -4.43 26.31 2.78
C THR A 79 -3.74 27.63 2.54
N ALA A 80 -4.48 28.73 2.68
CA ALA A 80 -3.92 30.07 2.64
C ALA A 80 -3.02 30.28 3.85
N ARG A 81 -1.76 30.73 3.63
CA ARG A 81 -0.81 31.11 4.69
C ARG A 81 -0.87 32.59 5.04
N VAL A 82 -1.47 33.37 4.15
CA VAL A 82 -1.64 34.82 4.28
C VAL A 82 -3.08 35.21 3.97
N ALA A 83 -3.54 36.34 4.49
CA ALA A 83 -4.87 36.85 4.25
C ALA A 83 -4.86 37.79 3.02
N GLY A 84 -5.94 37.75 2.24
CA GLY A 84 -6.12 38.65 1.10
C GLY A 84 -7.17 38.14 0.12
N GLN A 85 -7.40 38.90 -0.94
CA GLN A 85 -8.30 38.52 -2.01
C GLN A 85 -7.57 37.63 -3.02
N VAL A 86 -8.19 36.56 -3.48
CA VAL A 86 -7.66 35.72 -4.57
C VAL A 86 -7.76 36.50 -5.89
N GLU A 87 -6.62 36.85 -6.43
CA GLU A 87 -6.51 37.65 -7.67
C GLU A 87 -6.58 36.77 -8.91
N TRP A 88 -6.00 35.57 -8.82
CA TRP A 88 -5.87 34.68 -9.96
C TRP A 88 -5.79 33.22 -9.51
N VAL A 89 -6.31 32.33 -10.36
CA VAL A 89 -6.16 30.88 -10.24
C VAL A 89 -5.69 30.30 -11.58
N ALA A 90 -4.90 29.24 -11.53
CA ALA A 90 -4.41 28.57 -12.72
C ALA A 90 -5.56 27.87 -13.48
N GLU A 91 -5.38 27.72 -14.81
CA GLU A 91 -6.35 26.99 -15.63
C GLU A 91 -6.53 25.54 -15.19
N CYS A 92 -5.50 24.92 -14.61
CA CYS A 92 -5.57 23.57 -14.04
C CYS A 92 -6.23 23.51 -12.65
N PHE A 93 -6.60 24.66 -12.04
CA PHE A 93 -7.17 24.73 -10.71
C PHE A 93 -8.68 24.46 -10.70
N TYR A 94 -9.07 23.27 -11.15
CA TYR A 94 -10.43 22.73 -11.10
C TYR A 94 -10.43 21.26 -10.67
N GLU A 95 -11.56 20.73 -10.33
CA GLU A 95 -11.68 19.32 -9.93
C GLU A 95 -11.19 18.39 -11.05
N SER A 96 -10.32 17.47 -10.69
CA SER A 96 -9.60 16.57 -11.60
C SER A 96 -8.54 17.25 -12.50
N GLY A 97 -8.18 18.52 -12.24
CA GLY A 97 -7.08 19.20 -12.93
C GLY A 97 -5.72 18.70 -12.47
N PHE A 98 -4.83 18.44 -13.42
CA PHE A 98 -3.45 17.98 -13.15
C PHE A 98 -2.49 19.15 -13.08
N PHE A 99 -1.54 19.09 -12.18
CA PHE A 99 -0.51 20.10 -11.98
C PHE A 99 0.86 19.46 -11.71
N LYS A 100 1.92 20.25 -11.93
CA LYS A 100 3.30 19.85 -11.65
C LYS A 100 3.82 20.49 -10.37
N GLN A 101 4.78 19.85 -9.73
CA GLN A 101 5.49 20.40 -8.59
C GLN A 101 6.09 21.78 -8.90
N GLY A 102 5.89 22.74 -7.99
CA GLY A 102 6.35 24.11 -8.15
C GLY A 102 5.47 25.00 -9.03
N GLU A 103 4.42 24.46 -9.65
CA GLU A 103 3.46 25.26 -10.43
C GLU A 103 2.62 26.14 -9.50
N VAL A 104 2.42 27.40 -9.91
CA VAL A 104 1.58 28.33 -9.16
C VAL A 104 0.12 28.05 -9.46
N LEU A 105 -0.63 27.61 -8.44
CA LEU A 105 -2.04 27.21 -8.55
C LEU A 105 -3.00 28.37 -8.30
N ALA A 106 -2.65 29.27 -7.37
CA ALA A 106 -3.45 30.46 -7.08
C ALA A 106 -2.54 31.60 -6.62
N ARG A 107 -3.02 32.82 -6.77
CA ARG A 107 -2.35 34.04 -6.28
C ARG A 107 -3.31 34.86 -5.45
N ILE A 108 -2.84 35.27 -4.28
CA ILE A 108 -3.49 36.23 -3.41
C ILE A 108 -2.92 37.62 -3.73
N ASP A 109 -3.73 38.67 -3.62
CA ASP A 109 -3.32 40.06 -3.86
C ASP A 109 -2.09 40.42 -3.00
N ARG A 110 -1.01 40.75 -3.66
CA ARG A 110 0.28 41.04 -3.04
C ARG A 110 0.55 42.54 -2.81
N ARG A 111 -0.34 43.42 -3.21
CA ARG A 111 -0.08 44.86 -3.20
C ARG A 111 0.29 45.40 -1.84
N ASP A 112 -0.43 45.01 -0.80
CA ASP A 112 -0.18 45.42 0.58
C ASP A 112 1.15 44.86 1.11
N TYR A 113 1.47 43.62 0.78
CA TYR A 113 2.74 42.96 1.13
C TYR A 113 3.93 43.68 0.46
N ALA A 114 3.83 44.02 -0.81
CA ALA A 114 4.87 44.77 -1.52
C ALA A 114 5.08 46.19 -0.95
N ILE A 115 4.00 46.88 -0.51
CA ILE A 115 4.11 48.18 0.15
C ILE A 115 4.81 48.03 1.51
N ARG A 116 4.48 47.01 2.28
CA ARG A 116 5.13 46.71 3.57
C ARG A 116 6.63 46.47 3.39
N ILE A 117 7.05 45.70 2.39
CA ILE A 117 8.46 45.45 2.07
C ILE A 117 9.18 46.77 1.76
N ARG A 118 8.63 47.62 0.84
CA ARG A 118 9.25 48.90 0.51
C ARG A 118 9.42 49.80 1.73
N ARG A 119 8.44 49.82 2.66
CA ARG A 119 8.52 50.59 3.90
C ARG A 119 9.66 50.09 4.78
N LEU A 120 9.77 48.75 5.00
CA LEU A 120 10.82 48.13 5.75
C LEU A 120 12.21 48.36 5.12
N GLU A 121 12.33 48.28 3.82
CA GLU A 121 13.58 48.60 3.12
C GLU A 121 14.01 50.06 3.27
N ALA A 122 13.05 50.99 3.28
CA ALA A 122 13.37 52.39 3.59
C ALA A 122 13.83 52.57 5.04
N SER A 123 13.18 51.92 6.02
CA SER A 123 13.57 51.93 7.43
C SER A 123 14.96 51.33 7.62
N LEU A 124 15.23 50.19 6.95
CA LEU A 124 16.53 49.52 6.99
C LEU A 124 17.67 50.44 6.45
N ARG A 125 17.43 51.14 5.30
CA ARG A 125 18.40 52.11 4.82
C ARG A 125 18.67 53.21 5.80
N SER A 126 17.64 53.73 6.49
CA SER A 126 17.81 54.74 7.54
C SER A 126 18.61 54.19 8.76
N ALA A 127 18.31 52.95 9.21
CA ALA A 127 19.05 52.33 10.31
C ALA A 127 20.52 52.07 9.92
N LYS A 128 20.81 51.63 8.71
CA LYS A 128 22.19 51.44 8.21
C LYS A 128 22.96 52.76 8.16
N ALA A 129 22.31 53.87 7.79
CA ALA A 129 22.94 55.19 7.83
C ALA A 129 23.25 55.64 9.27
N LYS A 130 22.33 55.38 10.22
CA LYS A 130 22.57 55.63 11.66
C LYS A 130 23.73 54.78 12.20
N LEU A 131 23.78 53.50 11.86
CA LEU A 131 24.85 52.61 12.22
C LEU A 131 26.22 53.12 11.73
N LEU A 132 26.28 53.52 10.43
CA LEU A 132 27.49 54.07 9.85
C LEU A 132 27.97 55.30 10.65
N ASN A 133 27.06 56.26 11.00
CA ASN A 133 27.37 57.43 11.79
C ASN A 133 27.88 57.03 13.22
N ALA A 134 27.19 56.11 13.89
CA ALA A 134 27.59 55.65 15.22
C ALA A 134 28.98 54.95 15.20
N GLN A 135 29.25 54.15 14.19
CA GLN A 135 30.56 53.50 14.01
C GLN A 135 31.66 54.55 13.73
N GLN A 136 31.38 55.59 12.95
CA GLN A 136 32.33 56.69 12.72
C GLN A 136 32.58 57.49 13.97
N ASP A 137 31.56 57.74 14.79
CA ASP A 137 31.69 58.44 16.06
C ASP A 137 32.48 57.61 17.05
N PHE A 138 32.20 56.30 17.17
CA PHE A 138 33.00 55.40 18.01
C PHE A 138 34.48 55.42 17.59
N LYS A 139 34.79 55.28 16.33
CA LYS A 139 36.15 55.32 15.79
C LYS A 139 36.83 56.64 16.09
N ARG A 140 36.10 57.79 15.95
CA ARG A 140 36.59 59.11 16.31
C ARG A 140 36.94 59.22 17.79
N GLN A 141 36.04 58.79 18.69
CA GLN A 141 36.30 58.80 20.12
C GLN A 141 37.49 57.93 20.53
N GLN A 142 37.65 56.78 19.88
CA GLN A 142 38.79 55.90 20.08
C GLN A 142 40.13 56.62 19.74
N THR A 143 40.20 57.26 18.58
CA THR A 143 41.41 58.02 18.17
C THR A 143 41.69 59.22 19.08
N LEU A 144 40.66 59.89 19.62
CA LEU A 144 40.81 61.00 20.54
C LEU A 144 41.31 60.53 21.94
N THR A 145 40.97 59.28 22.33
CA THR A 145 41.50 58.73 23.60
C THR A 145 42.98 58.44 23.46
N GLU A 146 43.47 57.97 22.36
CA GLU A 146 44.89 57.76 22.09
C GLU A 146 45.71 59.07 22.25
N SER A 147 45.11 60.24 21.90
CA SER A 147 45.67 61.53 22.03
C SER A 147 45.36 62.20 23.38
N GLN A 148 44.77 61.50 24.35
CA GLN A 148 44.36 62.03 25.69
C GLN A 148 43.32 63.18 25.59
N ALA A 149 42.59 63.29 24.48
CA ALA A 149 41.66 64.41 24.26
C ALA A 149 40.21 64.11 24.65
N THR A 150 39.92 62.84 25.11
CA THR A 150 38.58 62.43 25.53
C THR A 150 38.64 61.45 26.76
N THR A 151 37.51 61.18 27.39
CA THR A 151 37.42 60.29 28.54
C THR A 151 37.07 58.91 28.13
N GLU A 152 37.49 57.87 28.89
CA GLU A 152 37.12 56.46 28.66
C GLU A 152 35.60 56.26 28.68
N ALA A 153 34.89 57.00 29.53
CA ALA A 153 33.42 56.97 29.57
C ALA A 153 32.76 57.37 28.23
N SER A 154 33.40 58.36 27.53
CA SER A 154 32.88 58.78 26.18
C SER A 154 33.05 57.70 25.10
N VAL A 155 34.15 56.94 25.18
CA VAL A 155 34.38 55.79 24.29
C VAL A 155 33.38 54.68 24.55
N GLN A 156 33.15 54.34 25.83
CA GLN A 156 32.15 53.35 26.22
C GLN A 156 30.73 53.75 25.77
N GLN A 157 30.38 55.03 25.92
CA GLN A 157 29.09 55.54 25.45
C GLN A 157 28.95 55.44 23.93
N ALA A 158 29.99 55.78 23.15
CA ALA A 158 29.98 55.67 21.69
C ALA A 158 29.91 54.16 21.25
N LEU A 159 30.61 53.26 21.94
CA LEU A 159 30.54 51.83 21.70
C LEU A 159 29.10 51.32 21.92
N ALA A 160 28.49 51.59 23.05
CA ALA A 160 27.13 51.20 23.37
C ALA A 160 26.13 51.74 22.32
N THR A 161 26.34 52.99 21.83
CA THR A 161 25.50 53.57 20.73
C THR A 161 25.67 52.82 19.42
N ALA A 162 26.90 52.44 19.09
CA ALA A 162 27.16 51.64 17.90
C ALA A 162 26.53 50.21 17.98
N GLU A 163 26.64 49.56 19.13
CA GLU A 163 26.01 48.24 19.40
C GLU A 163 24.48 48.31 19.32
N MET A 164 23.86 49.35 19.91
CA MET A 164 22.42 49.57 19.76
C MET A 164 22.01 49.81 18.30
N ALA A 165 22.83 50.49 17.51
CA ALA A 165 22.54 50.69 16.08
C ALA A 165 22.71 49.42 15.26
N VAL A 166 23.64 48.50 15.63
CA VAL A 166 23.75 47.16 15.06
C VAL A 166 22.48 46.37 15.33
N ALA A 167 22.04 46.29 16.57
CA ALA A 167 20.83 45.57 16.96
C ALA A 167 19.59 46.11 16.23
N ALA A 168 19.48 47.41 16.04
CA ALA A 168 18.38 48.01 15.27
C ALA A 168 18.40 47.63 13.78
N VAL A 169 19.57 47.45 13.18
CA VAL A 169 19.70 46.94 11.81
C VAL A 169 19.28 45.48 11.72
N GLU A 170 19.77 44.64 12.65
CA GLU A 170 19.42 43.22 12.71
C GLU A 170 17.90 42.98 12.88
N GLU A 171 17.26 43.77 13.73
CA GLU A 171 15.81 43.73 13.94
C GLU A 171 15.05 44.03 12.63
N LEU A 172 15.45 45.10 11.92
CA LEU A 172 14.80 45.47 10.67
C LEU A 172 15.08 44.45 9.52
N GLU A 173 16.26 43.84 9.52
CA GLU A 173 16.56 42.74 8.59
C GLU A 173 15.68 41.52 8.83
N ALA A 174 15.44 41.15 10.09
CA ALA A 174 14.52 40.08 10.45
C ALA A 174 13.07 40.41 10.06
N GLN A 175 12.60 41.63 10.33
CA GLN A 175 11.28 42.10 9.93
C GLN A 175 11.10 42.11 8.40
N LEU A 176 12.13 42.48 7.64
CA LEU A 176 12.13 42.46 6.21
C LEU A 176 12.07 41.03 5.66
N ALA A 177 12.80 40.10 6.27
CA ALA A 177 12.73 38.68 5.91
C ALA A 177 11.33 38.10 6.13
N GLU A 178 10.70 38.41 7.29
CA GLU A 178 9.31 38.02 7.56
C GLU A 178 8.33 38.56 6.53
N ALA A 179 8.45 39.84 6.14
CA ALA A 179 7.59 40.46 5.13
C ALA A 179 7.77 39.83 3.74
N ARG A 180 8.99 39.45 3.39
CA ARG A 180 9.29 38.74 2.13
C ARG A 180 8.73 37.34 2.11
N ASN A 181 8.80 36.61 3.22
CA ASN A 181 8.17 35.31 3.38
C ASN A 181 6.64 35.42 3.20
N ALA A 182 6.03 36.43 3.83
CA ALA A 182 4.60 36.68 3.69
C ALA A 182 4.21 37.05 2.23
N GLU A 183 5.04 37.80 1.50
CA GLU A 183 4.83 38.06 0.07
C GLU A 183 4.95 36.78 -0.76
N SER A 184 5.95 35.96 -0.49
CA SER A 184 6.12 34.65 -1.14
C SER A 184 4.91 33.76 -0.92
N ASP A 185 4.36 33.75 0.30
CA ASP A 185 3.18 32.98 0.66
C ASP A 185 1.87 33.46 0.01
N THR A 186 1.88 34.62 -0.71
CA THR A 186 0.75 35.02 -1.57
C THR A 186 0.64 34.15 -2.80
N GLN A 187 1.69 33.41 -3.18
CA GLN A 187 1.68 32.48 -4.29
C GLN A 187 1.52 31.05 -3.75
N ILE A 188 0.40 30.44 -4.06
CA ILE A 188 0.10 29.06 -3.67
C ILE A 188 0.72 28.15 -4.73
N VAL A 189 1.80 27.48 -4.36
CA VAL A 189 2.53 26.57 -5.26
C VAL A 189 2.22 25.11 -4.95
N ALA A 190 2.24 24.28 -5.97
CA ALA A 190 2.03 22.84 -5.85
C ALA A 190 3.22 22.17 -5.13
N PRO A 191 2.99 21.39 -4.06
CA PRO A 191 4.06 20.74 -3.28
C PRO A 191 4.63 19.49 -3.97
N PHE A 192 3.93 18.90 -4.92
CA PHE A 192 4.28 17.68 -5.66
C PHE A 192 3.50 17.62 -6.98
N ASP A 193 3.82 16.67 -7.85
CA ASP A 193 3.03 16.37 -9.05
C ASP A 193 1.73 15.66 -8.65
N GLY A 194 0.60 16.19 -9.08
CA GLY A 194 -0.67 15.65 -8.59
C GLY A 194 -1.90 16.12 -9.34
N CYS A 195 -3.04 15.84 -8.72
CA CYS A 195 -4.36 16.19 -9.22
C CYS A 195 -5.20 16.84 -8.12
N ILE A 196 -6.03 17.81 -8.49
CA ILE A 196 -6.96 18.47 -7.57
C ILE A 196 -8.17 17.55 -7.37
N LYS A 197 -8.46 17.23 -6.11
CA LYS A 197 -9.61 16.42 -5.71
C LYS A 197 -10.86 17.30 -5.56
N GLU A 198 -10.69 18.46 -4.92
CA GLU A 198 -11.76 19.37 -4.58
C GLU A 198 -11.23 20.80 -4.59
N LYS A 199 -11.92 21.70 -5.25
CA LYS A 199 -11.65 23.13 -5.24
C LYS A 199 -12.59 23.82 -4.25
N SER A 200 -12.06 24.68 -3.37
CA SER A 200 -12.85 25.35 -2.32
C SER A 200 -12.82 26.86 -2.40
N VAL A 201 -12.16 27.45 -3.41
CA VAL A 201 -11.99 28.90 -3.53
C VAL A 201 -12.16 29.38 -4.98
N GLU A 202 -12.69 30.59 -5.15
CA GLU A 202 -12.88 31.25 -6.43
C GLU A 202 -12.12 32.57 -6.51
N VAL A 203 -11.86 33.03 -7.75
CA VAL A 203 -11.28 34.35 -8.00
C VAL A 203 -12.19 35.44 -7.44
N GLY A 204 -11.62 36.42 -6.77
CA GLY A 204 -12.34 37.51 -6.12
C GLY A 204 -12.76 37.21 -4.67
N GLN A 205 -12.66 35.96 -4.22
CA GLN A 205 -12.98 35.60 -2.84
C GLN A 205 -11.88 36.08 -1.88
N PHE A 206 -12.27 36.58 -0.71
CA PHE A 206 -11.35 36.92 0.37
C PHE A 206 -11.06 35.70 1.21
N VAL A 207 -9.78 35.40 1.45
CA VAL A 207 -9.29 34.29 2.27
C VAL A 207 -8.52 34.79 3.47
N THR A 208 -8.57 34.04 4.57
CA THR A 208 -7.80 34.28 5.78
C THR A 208 -6.80 33.16 5.98
N ILE A 209 -5.86 33.37 6.91
CA ILE A 209 -4.86 32.32 7.26
C ILE A 209 -5.62 31.05 7.70
N GLY A 210 -5.24 29.91 7.12
CA GLY A 210 -5.86 28.60 7.39
C GLY A 210 -7.08 28.27 6.54
N THR A 211 -7.56 29.20 5.70
CA THR A 211 -8.67 28.91 4.77
C THR A 211 -8.27 27.81 3.77
N LYS A 212 -9.09 26.75 3.66
CA LYS A 212 -8.89 25.68 2.67
C LYS A 212 -9.11 26.25 1.27
N LEU A 213 -8.11 26.07 0.41
CA LEU A 213 -8.15 26.47 -1.00
C LEU A 213 -8.50 25.31 -1.92
N ALA A 214 -7.86 24.17 -1.71
CA ALA A 214 -8.11 22.93 -2.45
C ALA A 214 -7.65 21.71 -1.65
N SER A 215 -8.19 20.56 -1.99
CA SER A 215 -7.65 19.25 -1.61
C SER A 215 -6.98 18.65 -2.83
N CYS A 216 -5.78 18.12 -2.68
CA CYS A 216 -5.03 17.53 -3.79
C CYS A 216 -4.35 16.23 -3.37
N PHE A 217 -4.08 15.38 -4.34
CA PHE A 217 -3.39 14.11 -4.14
C PHE A 217 -2.29 13.90 -5.17
N ALA A 218 -1.25 13.19 -4.75
CA ALA A 218 -0.14 12.84 -5.63
C ALA A 218 -0.52 11.71 -6.59
N THR A 219 0.00 11.77 -7.81
CA THR A 219 -0.27 10.77 -8.87
C THR A 219 0.90 9.83 -9.11
N ASP A 220 1.99 9.97 -8.36
CA ASP A 220 3.22 9.18 -8.51
C ASP A 220 3.08 7.75 -7.97
N VAL A 221 2.44 7.58 -6.81
CA VAL A 221 2.29 6.30 -6.12
C VAL A 221 0.88 6.16 -5.58
N VAL A 222 0.28 5.01 -5.88
CA VAL A 222 -1.01 4.62 -5.33
C VAL A 222 -0.85 3.42 -4.41
N GLU A 223 -1.69 3.33 -3.40
CA GLU A 223 -1.77 2.22 -2.46
C GLU A 223 -3.12 1.52 -2.62
N VAL A 224 -3.09 0.20 -2.56
CA VAL A 224 -4.30 -0.61 -2.56
C VAL A 224 -4.33 -1.42 -1.27
N ARG A 225 -5.35 -1.22 -0.47
CA ARG A 225 -5.58 -2.05 0.73
C ARG A 225 -6.41 -3.25 0.32
N LEU A 226 -5.78 -4.41 0.36
CA LEU A 226 -6.42 -5.68 0.04
C LEU A 226 -6.73 -6.40 1.37
N PRO A 227 -7.99 -6.52 1.77
CA PRO A 227 -8.35 -7.37 2.87
C PRO A 227 -8.11 -8.82 2.45
N VAL A 228 -7.34 -9.56 3.24
CA VAL A 228 -7.07 -10.99 3.06
C VAL A 228 -7.57 -11.67 4.31
N ASP A 229 -8.29 -12.78 4.14
CA ASP A 229 -8.78 -13.58 5.25
C ASP A 229 -7.61 -14.28 5.95
N ASP A 230 -7.70 -14.50 7.26
CA ASP A 230 -6.61 -15.07 8.05
C ASP A 230 -6.21 -16.47 7.55
N ASP A 231 -7.18 -17.25 7.06
CA ASP A 231 -6.94 -18.57 6.49
C ASP A 231 -6.12 -18.49 5.19
N ASP A 232 -6.39 -17.50 4.35
CA ASP A 232 -5.68 -17.28 3.09
C ASP A 232 -4.31 -16.63 3.32
N PHE A 233 -4.15 -15.83 4.37
CA PHE A 233 -2.90 -15.17 4.70
C PHE A 233 -1.75 -16.14 4.96
N ALA A 234 -2.05 -17.30 5.56
CA ALA A 234 -1.07 -18.36 5.83
C ALA A 234 -0.40 -18.90 4.55
N PHE A 235 -1.08 -18.83 3.41
CA PHE A 235 -0.56 -19.30 2.11
C PHE A 235 0.26 -18.25 1.35
N LEU A 236 0.19 -16.98 1.71
CA LEU A 236 0.91 -15.91 1.02
C LEU A 236 2.42 -15.91 1.28
N GLY A 237 2.89 -16.56 2.36
CA GLY A 237 4.32 -16.62 2.71
C GLY A 237 4.97 -15.24 2.90
N LEU A 238 4.18 -14.21 3.18
CA LEU A 238 4.68 -12.86 3.41
C LEU A 238 5.40 -12.79 4.75
N PRO A 239 6.57 -12.11 4.85
CA PRO A 239 7.19 -11.87 6.13
C PRO A 239 6.26 -10.99 6.97
N LEU A 240 5.83 -11.50 8.11
CA LEU A 240 5.17 -10.69 9.13
C LEU A 240 6.20 -9.67 9.61
N GLY A 241 6.09 -8.43 9.10
CA GLY A 241 6.88 -7.32 9.63
C GLY A 241 6.47 -7.08 11.09
N VAL A 242 7.36 -7.36 11.99
CA VAL A 242 7.30 -6.97 13.40
C VAL A 242 7.72 -5.52 13.51
#